data_01e843729a0cdf422ce5e8c1d4aebba4
#
_entry.id   01e843729a0cdf422ce5e8c1d4aebba4
#
_cell.length_a   1.000
_cell.length_b   1.000
_cell.length_c   1.000
_cell.angle_alpha   90.00
_cell.angle_beta   90.00
_cell.angle_gamma   90.00
#
_symmetry.space_group_name_H-M   'P 1'
#
loop_
_entity.id
_entity.type
_entity.pdbx_description
1 polymer ?
#
loop_
_entity_poly.entity_id
_entity_poly.type
_entity_poly.pdbx_seq_one_letter_code
_entity_poly.pdbx_strand_id
1 'polypeptide(L)'
;DDSNAASGGDSAKAGSYKVGVVQLVQHVALDAATQGFQDKLTELVEADGGKVEFDVQNASGESANCSTIVNGFVSAGDDLIMANATAALQAAQAATSDIPVLGTSVTDYGTALGISDWTGKTGTNISGTTDLAPLDGQADMLKELFPDAKNVGLLYCSAEPNSKYQIDTIKPLLEAQGYTCTEFAFTDSNDVASVAQNAASGSDVIYIPTDNTAASCTEAIANVVIPA
;
A
#
# COMPACT_ATOMS: atom_id res chain seq x y z
N ASP A 1 -53.55 1.96 -22.40
CA ASP A 1 -53.17 3.24 -22.74
C ASP A 1 -51.73 3.47 -22.32
N ASP A 2 -50.89 3.35 -23.21
CA ASP A 2 -49.47 3.61 -23.41
C ASP A 2 -48.57 3.76 -22.21
N SER A 3 -48.01 2.65 -21.78
CA SER A 3 -46.81 2.54 -20.98
C SER A 3 -45.60 2.49 -21.91
N ASN A 4 -44.99 3.63 -22.19
CA ASN A 4 -43.70 3.72 -22.86
C ASN A 4 -42.58 3.69 -21.81
N ALA A 5 -42.12 2.51 -21.43
CA ALA A 5 -40.90 2.32 -20.67
C ALA A 5 -39.73 2.48 -21.63
N ALA A 6 -39.14 3.68 -21.66
CA ALA A 6 -37.87 3.91 -22.34
C ALA A 6 -36.77 3.19 -21.60
N SER A 7 -36.39 2.04 -22.09
CA SER A 7 -35.12 1.36 -21.80
C SER A 7 -34.01 2.14 -22.46
N GLY A 8 -33.47 3.13 -21.73
CA GLY A 8 -32.24 3.81 -22.07
C GLY A 8 -31.06 2.90 -21.69
N GLY A 9 -30.77 1.92 -22.50
CA GLY A 9 -29.46 1.29 -22.52
C GLY A 9 -28.47 2.27 -23.13
N ASP A 10 -27.75 3.01 -22.29
CA ASP A 10 -26.59 3.77 -22.72
C ASP A 10 -25.52 2.73 -23.11
N SER A 11 -25.45 2.44 -24.40
CA SER A 11 -24.37 1.63 -24.95
C SER A 11 -23.13 2.50 -24.83
N ALA A 12 -22.32 2.25 -23.79
CA ALA A 12 -21.01 2.86 -23.66
C ALA A 12 -20.28 2.63 -24.99
N LYS A 13 -19.92 3.72 -25.66
CA LYS A 13 -19.13 3.66 -26.89
C LYS A 13 -17.82 2.97 -26.54
N ALA A 14 -17.45 1.94 -27.33
CA ALA A 14 -16.13 1.34 -27.30
C ALA A 14 -15.06 2.47 -27.32
N GLY A 15 -14.41 2.70 -26.18
CA GLY A 15 -13.43 3.78 -25.98
C GLY A 15 -12.00 3.25 -25.99
N SER A 16 -11.05 4.13 -26.23
CA SER A 16 -9.64 3.88 -25.94
C SER A 16 -9.28 4.67 -24.69
N TYR A 17 -8.78 3.99 -23.67
CA TYR A 17 -8.43 4.56 -22.37
C TYR A 17 -6.93 4.53 -22.14
N LYS A 18 -6.41 5.59 -21.53
CA LYS A 18 -5.02 5.68 -21.06
C LYS A 18 -5.01 5.61 -19.53
N VAL A 19 -4.21 4.70 -19.00
CA VAL A 19 -4.16 4.44 -17.56
C VAL A 19 -2.72 4.52 -17.08
N GLY A 20 -2.44 5.51 -16.24
CA GLY A 20 -1.18 5.61 -15.52
C GLY A 20 -1.17 4.68 -14.31
N VAL A 21 -0.09 3.93 -14.15
CA VAL A 21 0.13 3.07 -12.97
C VAL A 21 1.42 3.50 -12.30
N VAL A 22 1.32 4.03 -11.07
CA VAL A 22 2.48 4.37 -10.25
C VAL A 22 2.63 3.35 -9.14
N GLN A 23 3.74 2.62 -9.15
CA GLN A 23 4.13 1.66 -8.11
C GLN A 23 5.29 2.23 -7.29
N LEU A 24 5.19 2.20 -5.96
CA LEU A 24 6.20 2.79 -5.08
C LEU A 24 7.57 2.12 -5.26
N VAL A 25 7.63 0.80 -5.17
CA VAL A 25 8.87 0.03 -5.23
C VAL A 25 8.60 -1.35 -5.82
N GLN A 26 9.63 -2.00 -6.31
CA GLN A 26 9.52 -3.35 -6.83
C GLN A 26 9.66 -4.38 -5.71
N HIS A 27 8.61 -5.15 -5.49
CA HIS A 27 8.62 -6.40 -4.73
C HIS A 27 7.41 -7.26 -5.12
N VAL A 28 7.46 -8.55 -4.81
CA VAL A 28 6.53 -9.57 -5.30
C VAL A 28 5.05 -9.20 -5.09
N ALA A 29 4.70 -8.61 -3.94
CA ALA A 29 3.30 -8.30 -3.64
C ALA A 29 2.79 -7.11 -4.47
N LEU A 30 3.57 -6.03 -4.60
CA LEU A 30 3.17 -4.88 -5.42
C LEU A 30 3.15 -5.23 -6.91
N ASP A 31 4.12 -6.03 -7.38
CA ASP A 31 4.14 -6.51 -8.77
C ASP A 31 2.88 -7.33 -9.09
N ALA A 32 2.49 -8.23 -8.18
CA ALA A 32 1.26 -9.02 -8.34
C ALA A 32 0.00 -8.16 -8.33
N ALA A 33 -0.08 -7.13 -7.47
CA ALA A 33 -1.22 -6.20 -7.42
C ALA A 33 -1.31 -5.38 -8.72
N THR A 34 -0.19 -4.86 -9.22
CA THR A 34 -0.11 -4.15 -10.51
C THR A 34 -0.58 -5.04 -11.66
N GLN A 35 -0.05 -6.27 -11.75
CA GLN A 35 -0.41 -7.20 -12.81
C GLN A 35 -1.91 -7.56 -12.74
N GLY A 36 -2.42 -7.90 -11.56
CA GLY A 36 -3.84 -8.24 -11.38
C GLY A 36 -4.78 -7.10 -11.76
N PHE A 37 -4.40 -5.85 -11.46
CA PHE A 37 -5.15 -4.68 -11.90
C PHE A 37 -5.17 -4.56 -13.44
N GLN A 38 -4.00 -4.66 -14.09
CA GLN A 38 -3.90 -4.57 -15.54
C GLN A 38 -4.71 -5.66 -16.24
N ASP A 39 -4.58 -6.91 -15.79
CA ASP A 39 -5.28 -8.05 -16.36
C ASP A 39 -6.79 -7.87 -16.28
N LYS A 40 -7.29 -7.49 -15.09
CA LYS A 40 -8.73 -7.35 -14.89
C LYS A 40 -9.32 -6.14 -15.60
N LEU A 41 -8.62 -5.02 -15.62
CA LEU A 41 -9.10 -3.84 -16.35
C LEU A 41 -9.11 -4.10 -17.85
N THR A 42 -8.09 -4.76 -18.40
CA THR A 42 -8.05 -5.19 -19.80
C THR A 42 -9.26 -6.07 -20.14
N GLU A 43 -9.51 -7.12 -19.36
CA GLU A 43 -10.67 -8.02 -19.54
C GLU A 43 -11.99 -7.24 -19.58
N LEU A 44 -12.19 -6.31 -18.63
CA LEU A 44 -13.43 -5.53 -18.54
C LEU A 44 -13.61 -4.57 -19.70
N VAL A 45 -12.55 -3.85 -20.09
CA VAL A 45 -12.60 -2.88 -21.19
C VAL A 45 -12.79 -3.59 -22.54
N GLU A 46 -12.12 -4.72 -22.75
CA GLU A 46 -12.25 -5.49 -24.00
C GLU A 46 -13.62 -6.17 -24.11
N ALA A 47 -14.22 -6.59 -22.99
CA ALA A 47 -15.58 -7.13 -22.97
C ALA A 47 -16.64 -6.12 -23.46
N ASP A 48 -16.38 -4.83 -23.25
CA ASP A 48 -17.21 -3.72 -23.75
C ASP A 48 -16.74 -3.21 -25.15
N GLY A 49 -15.80 -3.90 -25.77
CA GLY A 49 -15.27 -3.58 -27.11
C GLY A 49 -14.30 -2.39 -27.12
N GLY A 50 -13.83 -1.95 -25.97
CA GLY A 50 -12.84 -0.88 -25.81
C GLY A 50 -11.39 -1.39 -25.88
N LYS A 51 -10.46 -0.45 -25.66
CA LYS A 51 -9.02 -0.71 -25.52
C LYS A 51 -8.47 0.07 -24.36
N VAL A 52 -7.46 -0.49 -23.67
CA VAL A 52 -6.72 0.18 -22.62
C VAL A 52 -5.22 0.16 -22.91
N GLU A 53 -4.57 1.30 -22.72
CA GLU A 53 -3.12 1.45 -22.78
C GLU A 53 -2.62 1.80 -21.38
N PHE A 54 -1.59 1.10 -20.92
CA PHE A 54 -1.00 1.32 -19.60
C PHE A 54 0.37 1.98 -19.74
N ASP A 55 0.58 3.06 -18.95
CA ASP A 55 1.92 3.59 -18.63
C ASP A 55 2.25 3.16 -17.19
N VAL A 56 3.09 2.14 -17.06
CA VAL A 56 3.46 1.56 -15.75
C VAL A 56 4.84 2.05 -15.35
N GLN A 57 4.92 2.79 -14.25
CA GLN A 57 6.16 3.37 -13.76
C GLN A 57 6.42 3.01 -12.29
N ASN A 58 7.70 2.79 -11.97
CA ASN A 58 8.18 2.43 -10.64
C ASN A 58 8.99 3.59 -10.04
N ALA A 59 8.63 3.98 -8.82
CA ALA A 59 9.28 5.10 -8.12
C ALA A 59 10.58 4.71 -7.39
N SER A 60 10.98 3.43 -7.43
CA SER A 60 12.21 2.92 -6.81
C SER A 60 12.33 3.21 -5.31
N GLY A 61 11.21 3.24 -4.60
CA GLY A 61 11.14 3.50 -3.16
C GLY A 61 11.10 4.98 -2.77
N GLU A 62 11.19 5.88 -3.76
CA GLU A 62 11.30 7.32 -3.50
C GLU A 62 9.97 8.05 -3.69
N SER A 63 9.40 8.61 -2.62
CA SER A 63 8.14 9.37 -2.69
C SER A 63 8.19 10.55 -3.67
N ALA A 64 9.35 11.21 -3.82
CA ALA A 64 9.54 12.29 -4.78
C ALA A 64 9.37 11.81 -6.24
N ASN A 65 9.79 10.58 -6.53
CA ASN A 65 9.60 9.99 -7.85
C ASN A 65 8.11 9.69 -8.09
N CYS A 66 7.34 9.25 -7.08
CA CYS A 66 5.90 9.10 -7.21
C CYS A 66 5.25 10.41 -7.70
N SER A 67 5.61 11.54 -7.11
CA SER A 67 5.09 12.85 -7.50
C SER A 67 5.47 13.22 -8.95
N THR A 68 6.70 12.94 -9.36
CA THR A 68 7.15 13.19 -10.74
C THR A 68 6.38 12.33 -11.75
N ILE A 69 6.21 11.04 -11.46
CA ILE A 69 5.49 10.08 -12.30
C ILE A 69 4.02 10.51 -12.46
N VAL A 70 3.34 10.78 -11.34
CA VAL A 70 1.92 11.15 -11.38
C VAL A 70 1.68 12.47 -12.12
N ASN A 71 2.55 13.46 -11.94
CA ASN A 71 2.47 14.70 -12.71
C ASN A 71 2.65 14.46 -14.21
N GLY A 72 3.42 13.43 -14.59
CA GLY A 72 3.53 12.96 -15.98
C GLY A 72 2.17 12.46 -16.52
N PHE A 73 1.47 11.60 -15.76
CA PHE A 73 0.15 11.07 -16.13
C PHE A 73 -0.90 12.17 -16.26
N VAL A 74 -0.92 13.11 -15.31
CA VAL A 74 -1.82 14.29 -15.37
C VAL A 74 -1.53 15.10 -16.63
N SER A 75 -0.27 15.36 -16.95
CA SER A 75 0.13 16.12 -18.14
C SER A 75 -0.17 15.39 -19.45
N ALA A 76 -0.12 14.05 -19.44
CA ALA A 76 -0.48 13.21 -20.59
C ALA A 76 -2.00 13.12 -20.80
N GLY A 77 -2.79 13.56 -19.83
CA GLY A 77 -4.25 13.49 -19.86
C GLY A 77 -4.77 12.06 -19.76
N ASP A 78 -4.20 11.28 -18.84
CA ASP A 78 -4.66 9.92 -18.59
C ASP A 78 -6.09 9.91 -18.03
N ASP A 79 -6.86 8.89 -18.38
CA ASP A 79 -8.27 8.74 -18.00
C ASP A 79 -8.44 8.19 -16.57
N LEU A 80 -7.43 7.49 -16.07
CA LEU A 80 -7.41 6.85 -14.76
C LEU A 80 -5.97 6.75 -14.25
N ILE A 81 -5.79 6.89 -12.95
CA ILE A 81 -4.51 6.61 -12.29
C ILE A 81 -4.70 5.47 -11.29
N MET A 82 -3.87 4.44 -11.35
CA MET A 82 -3.74 3.43 -10.31
C MET A 82 -2.50 3.73 -9.47
N ALA A 83 -2.72 3.91 -8.18
CA ALA A 83 -1.68 4.18 -7.19
C ALA A 83 -1.45 2.95 -6.31
N ASN A 84 -0.28 2.34 -6.45
CA ASN A 84 0.10 1.13 -5.73
C ASN A 84 1.06 1.48 -4.59
N ALA A 85 0.58 1.43 -3.37
CA ALA A 85 1.12 1.81 -2.07
C ALA A 85 0.75 3.24 -1.62
N THR A 86 0.89 3.48 -0.30
CA THR A 86 0.49 4.73 0.37
C THR A 86 1.14 5.98 -0.22
N ALA A 87 2.45 5.98 -0.43
CA ALA A 87 3.15 7.15 -0.99
C ALA A 87 2.72 7.47 -2.43
N ALA A 88 2.43 6.44 -3.23
CA ALA A 88 1.88 6.61 -4.58
C ALA A 88 0.48 7.24 -4.54
N LEU A 89 -0.37 6.80 -3.59
CA LEU A 89 -1.70 7.38 -3.39
C LEU A 89 -1.63 8.85 -2.95
N GLN A 90 -0.73 9.18 -2.03
CA GLN A 90 -0.51 10.56 -1.57
C GLN A 90 -0.04 11.47 -2.71
N ALA A 91 0.85 10.98 -3.57
CA ALA A 91 1.28 11.71 -4.75
C ALA A 91 0.12 11.95 -5.74
N ALA A 92 -0.75 10.96 -5.95
CA ALA A 92 -1.93 11.11 -6.80
C ALA A 92 -2.94 12.11 -6.21
N GLN A 93 -3.20 12.06 -4.90
CA GLN A 93 -4.05 13.03 -4.19
C GLN A 93 -3.56 14.46 -4.38
N ALA A 94 -2.25 14.66 -4.29
CA ALA A 94 -1.65 15.98 -4.42
C ALA A 94 -1.68 16.54 -5.85
N ALA A 95 -1.68 15.65 -6.86
CA ALA A 95 -1.52 16.04 -8.26
C ALA A 95 -2.84 16.31 -8.98
N THR A 96 -3.94 15.67 -8.59
CA THR A 96 -5.22 15.81 -9.31
C THR A 96 -6.43 15.62 -8.40
N SER A 97 -7.46 16.45 -8.65
CA SER A 97 -8.81 16.29 -8.11
C SER A 97 -9.82 15.81 -9.16
N ASP A 98 -9.41 15.71 -10.42
CA ASP A 98 -10.30 15.52 -11.57
C ASP A 98 -10.17 14.10 -12.16
N ILE A 99 -8.93 13.60 -12.31
CA ILE A 99 -8.70 12.25 -12.82
C ILE A 99 -9.08 11.25 -11.72
N PRO A 100 -9.92 10.24 -12.00
CA PRO A 100 -10.20 9.17 -11.04
C PRO A 100 -8.91 8.46 -10.62
N VAL A 101 -8.78 8.18 -9.31
CA VAL A 101 -7.64 7.47 -8.74
C VAL A 101 -8.12 6.22 -8.03
N LEU A 102 -7.53 5.08 -8.36
CA LEU A 102 -7.72 3.82 -7.65
C LEU A 102 -6.46 3.47 -6.86
N GLY A 103 -6.60 3.37 -5.54
CA GLY A 103 -5.52 2.92 -4.66
C GLY A 103 -5.57 1.42 -4.43
N THR A 104 -4.40 0.79 -4.36
CA THR A 104 -4.24 -0.59 -3.89
C THR A 104 -3.00 -0.69 -3.01
N SER A 105 -2.89 -1.74 -2.21
CA SER A 105 -1.78 -1.90 -1.24
C SER A 105 -1.65 -0.68 -0.32
N VAL A 106 -2.77 -0.17 0.14
CA VAL A 106 -2.88 0.99 1.05
C VAL A 106 -3.46 0.50 2.36
N THR A 107 -2.69 0.65 3.43
CA THR A 107 -3.04 0.15 4.76
C THR A 107 -4.26 0.87 5.33
N ASP A 108 -4.21 2.19 5.41
CA ASP A 108 -5.30 3.01 5.96
C ASP A 108 -5.49 4.30 5.17
N TYR A 109 -6.66 4.45 4.55
CA TYR A 109 -6.97 5.63 3.73
C TYR A 109 -7.16 6.90 4.56
N GLY A 110 -7.64 6.77 5.79
CA GLY A 110 -7.77 7.91 6.70
C GLY A 110 -6.42 8.56 6.95
N THR A 111 -5.44 7.77 7.35
CA THR A 111 -4.05 8.19 7.56
C THR A 111 -3.39 8.65 6.25
N ALA A 112 -3.52 7.87 5.19
CA ALA A 112 -2.88 8.18 3.91
C ALA A 112 -3.34 9.53 3.33
N LEU A 113 -4.62 9.85 3.44
CA LEU A 113 -5.23 11.05 2.87
C LEU A 113 -5.42 12.19 3.88
N GLY A 114 -5.01 11.99 5.15
CA GLY A 114 -5.15 13.00 6.21
C GLY A 114 -6.60 13.28 6.61
N ILE A 115 -7.49 12.28 6.55
CA ILE A 115 -8.92 12.40 6.88
C ILE A 115 -9.12 12.06 8.35
N SER A 116 -9.32 13.07 9.20
CA SER A 116 -9.47 12.89 10.65
C SER A 116 -10.74 12.13 11.05
N ASP A 117 -11.85 12.38 10.34
CA ASP A 117 -13.14 11.75 10.61
C ASP A 117 -13.42 10.63 9.60
N TRP A 118 -12.51 9.63 9.55
CA TRP A 118 -12.61 8.54 8.59
C TRP A 118 -13.87 7.69 8.77
N THR A 119 -14.71 7.65 7.75
CA THR A 119 -15.99 6.90 7.76
C THR A 119 -16.05 5.82 6.68
N GLY A 120 -14.90 5.44 6.10
CA GLY A 120 -14.85 4.51 4.97
C GLY A 120 -15.12 5.16 3.61
N LYS A 121 -15.16 6.50 3.55
CA LYS A 121 -15.38 7.25 2.30
C LYS A 121 -14.37 8.38 2.21
N THR A 122 -13.70 8.48 1.07
CA THR A 122 -12.73 9.55 0.81
C THR A 122 -13.41 10.90 0.53
N GLY A 123 -14.59 10.90 -0.08
CA GLY A 123 -15.31 12.11 -0.48
C GLY A 123 -14.64 12.88 -1.63
N THR A 124 -13.71 12.25 -2.35
CA THR A 124 -12.91 12.84 -3.44
C THR A 124 -12.96 11.96 -4.69
N ASN A 125 -12.11 12.25 -5.67
CA ASN A 125 -11.88 11.44 -6.86
C ASN A 125 -11.13 10.11 -6.60
N ILE A 126 -10.84 9.79 -5.32
CA ILE A 126 -10.06 8.62 -4.91
C ILE A 126 -10.99 7.52 -4.40
N SER A 127 -10.73 6.29 -4.81
CA SER A 127 -11.29 5.06 -4.25
C SER A 127 -10.23 3.96 -4.24
N GLY A 128 -10.55 2.79 -3.70
CA GLY A 128 -9.59 1.68 -3.71
C GLY A 128 -9.87 0.59 -2.69
N THR A 129 -8.87 -0.24 -2.47
CA THR A 129 -8.90 -1.37 -1.54
C THR A 129 -7.83 -1.20 -0.46
N THR A 130 -8.12 -1.66 0.76
CA THR A 130 -7.14 -1.73 1.86
C THR A 130 -6.50 -3.11 1.92
N ASP A 131 -5.25 -3.16 2.34
CA ASP A 131 -4.53 -4.39 2.69
C ASP A 131 -4.28 -4.52 4.20
N LEU A 132 -4.92 -3.67 5.02
CA LEU A 132 -4.78 -3.72 6.46
C LEU A 132 -5.25 -5.08 7.00
N ALA A 133 -4.30 -5.84 7.53
CA ALA A 133 -4.59 -7.08 8.23
C ALA A 133 -5.14 -6.80 9.65
N PRO A 134 -5.90 -7.72 10.26
CA PRO A 134 -6.38 -7.58 11.63
C PRO A 134 -5.21 -7.61 12.61
N LEU A 135 -4.81 -6.45 13.12
CA LEU A 135 -3.64 -6.29 13.98
C LEU A 135 -3.80 -6.94 15.35
N ASP A 136 -5.02 -7.00 15.88
CA ASP A 136 -5.39 -7.77 17.05
C ASP A 136 -5.12 -9.28 16.84
N GLY A 137 -5.57 -9.84 15.72
CA GLY A 137 -5.29 -11.22 15.35
C GLY A 137 -3.81 -11.50 15.17
N GLN A 138 -3.02 -10.52 14.67
CA GLN A 138 -1.57 -10.67 14.58
C GLN A 138 -0.89 -10.68 15.95
N ALA A 139 -1.35 -9.85 16.89
CA ALA A 139 -0.86 -9.87 18.26
C ALA A 139 -1.16 -11.21 18.94
N ASP A 140 -2.37 -11.75 18.76
CA ASP A 140 -2.76 -13.07 19.29
C ASP A 140 -1.93 -14.20 18.68
N MET A 141 -1.69 -14.16 17.35
CA MET A 141 -0.84 -15.12 16.65
C MET A 141 0.60 -15.10 17.17
N LEU A 142 1.16 -13.91 17.44
CA LEU A 142 2.50 -13.78 18.00
C LEU A 142 2.56 -14.45 19.37
N LYS A 143 1.52 -14.28 20.20
CA LYS A 143 1.41 -14.93 21.52
C LYS A 143 1.32 -16.45 21.44
N GLU A 144 0.62 -16.96 20.43
CA GLU A 144 0.52 -18.41 20.20
C GLU A 144 1.84 -19.01 19.73
N LEU A 145 2.53 -18.35 18.79
CA LEU A 145 3.78 -18.85 18.20
C LEU A 145 4.99 -18.68 19.12
N PHE A 146 5.02 -17.63 19.94
CA PHE A 146 6.16 -17.28 20.79
C PHE A 146 5.74 -17.03 22.25
N PRO A 147 5.16 -18.03 22.94
CA PRO A 147 4.57 -17.84 24.28
C PRO A 147 5.59 -17.47 25.36
N ASP A 148 6.86 -17.83 25.17
CA ASP A 148 7.93 -17.57 26.12
C ASP A 148 8.72 -16.28 25.84
N ALA A 149 8.50 -15.64 24.70
CA ALA A 149 9.11 -14.36 24.36
C ALA A 149 8.67 -13.25 25.33
N LYS A 150 9.58 -12.33 25.63
CA LYS A 150 9.33 -11.19 26.50
C LYS A 150 9.55 -9.86 25.80
N ASN A 151 10.56 -9.83 24.91
CA ASN A 151 10.98 -8.63 24.20
C ASN A 151 10.62 -8.77 22.73
N VAL A 152 9.74 -7.88 22.26
CA VAL A 152 9.34 -7.80 20.86
C VAL A 152 10.01 -6.59 20.21
N GLY A 153 10.84 -6.83 19.20
CA GLY A 153 11.38 -5.77 18.35
C GLY A 153 10.37 -5.41 17.26
N LEU A 154 10.04 -4.14 17.15
CA LEU A 154 9.15 -3.62 16.12
C LEU A 154 10.01 -2.96 15.03
N LEU A 155 10.28 -3.68 13.94
CA LEU A 155 11.17 -3.25 12.86
C LEU A 155 10.36 -2.66 11.71
N TYR A 156 10.57 -1.39 11.37
CA TYR A 156 9.78 -0.72 10.34
C TYR A 156 10.51 0.48 9.71
N CYS A 157 10.05 0.91 8.52
CA CYS A 157 10.49 2.13 7.85
C CYS A 157 9.75 3.35 8.39
N SER A 158 10.47 4.28 9.00
CA SER A 158 9.90 5.52 9.55
C SER A 158 9.43 6.52 8.47
N ALA A 159 9.89 6.35 7.23
CA ALA A 159 9.46 7.15 6.10
C ALA A 159 8.09 6.70 5.53
N GLU A 160 7.56 5.56 5.99
CA GLU A 160 6.28 5.01 5.56
C GLU A 160 5.17 5.25 6.60
N PRO A 161 4.21 6.16 6.36
CA PRO A 161 3.11 6.42 7.28
C PRO A 161 2.23 5.18 7.57
N ASN A 162 2.07 4.29 6.60
CA ASN A 162 1.39 3.00 6.75
C ASN A 162 2.06 2.10 7.78
N SER A 163 3.39 2.07 7.79
CA SER A 163 4.15 1.28 8.76
C SER A 163 4.01 1.85 10.17
N LYS A 164 4.16 3.17 10.31
CA LYS A 164 3.98 3.84 11.61
C LYS A 164 2.57 3.65 12.18
N TYR A 165 1.53 3.74 11.35
CA TYR A 165 0.14 3.47 11.75
C TYR A 165 -0.02 2.06 12.34
N GLN A 166 0.54 1.04 11.68
CA GLN A 166 0.48 -0.33 12.15
C GLN A 166 1.24 -0.51 13.47
N ILE A 167 2.44 0.07 13.60
CA ILE A 167 3.24 0.00 14.83
C ILE A 167 2.51 0.66 16.00
N ASP A 168 1.95 1.87 15.80
CA ASP A 168 1.21 2.58 16.86
C ASP A 168 -0.05 1.82 17.29
N THR A 169 -0.62 1.02 16.40
CA THR A 169 -1.81 0.22 16.70
C THR A 169 -1.47 -1.10 17.38
N ILE A 170 -0.44 -1.83 16.90
CA ILE A 170 -0.13 -3.17 17.43
C ILE A 170 0.64 -3.12 18.74
N LYS A 171 1.51 -2.12 18.93
CA LYS A 171 2.34 -1.99 20.13
C LYS A 171 1.53 -2.07 21.44
N PRO A 172 0.48 -1.26 21.66
CA PRO A 172 -0.30 -1.35 22.88
C PRO A 172 -1.02 -2.71 23.02
N LEU A 173 -1.37 -3.39 21.93
CA LEU A 173 -1.96 -4.72 21.98
C LEU A 173 -0.96 -5.76 22.48
N LEU A 174 0.27 -5.72 21.99
CA LEU A 174 1.36 -6.59 22.46
C LEU A 174 1.75 -6.30 23.92
N GLU A 175 1.85 -5.03 24.30
CA GLU A 175 2.13 -4.62 25.68
C GLU A 175 1.03 -5.07 26.65
N ALA A 176 -0.23 -5.02 26.24
CA ALA A 176 -1.36 -5.54 27.03
C ALA A 176 -1.29 -7.07 27.22
N GLN A 177 -0.64 -7.80 26.34
CA GLN A 177 -0.38 -9.23 26.44
C GLN A 177 0.86 -9.57 27.30
N GLY A 178 1.57 -8.54 27.80
CA GLY A 178 2.71 -8.66 28.71
C GLY A 178 4.08 -8.63 28.02
N TYR A 179 4.17 -8.25 26.75
CA TYR A 179 5.44 -8.04 26.08
C TYR A 179 6.05 -6.67 26.39
N THR A 180 7.36 -6.58 26.33
CA THR A 180 8.10 -5.33 26.26
C THR A 180 8.43 -5.04 24.80
N CYS A 181 7.89 -3.94 24.25
CA CYS A 181 8.06 -3.59 22.85
C CYS A 181 9.12 -2.49 22.67
N THR A 182 10.09 -2.73 21.79
CA THR A 182 11.11 -1.75 21.41
C THR A 182 11.02 -1.46 19.91
N GLU A 183 10.91 -0.19 19.55
CA GLU A 183 10.86 0.23 18.15
C GLU A 183 12.27 0.32 17.56
N PHE A 184 12.45 -0.30 16.39
CA PHE A 184 13.65 -0.26 15.58
C PHE A 184 13.29 0.31 14.21
N ALA A 185 13.43 1.63 14.07
CA ALA A 185 13.04 2.33 12.86
C ALA A 185 14.28 2.56 11.98
N PHE A 186 14.17 2.14 10.72
CA PHE A 186 15.11 2.52 9.66
C PHE A 186 14.46 3.58 8.75
N THR A 187 15.25 4.29 7.96
CA THR A 187 14.75 5.38 7.10
C THR A 187 14.64 4.98 5.64
N ASP A 188 15.53 4.13 5.17
CA ASP A 188 15.56 3.63 3.80
C ASP A 188 16.28 2.27 3.71
N SER A 189 16.45 1.74 2.52
CA SER A 189 17.09 0.44 2.29
C SER A 189 18.57 0.37 2.68
N ASN A 190 19.27 1.49 2.85
CA ASN A 190 20.70 1.50 3.16
C ASN A 190 21.00 1.18 4.62
N ASP A 191 20.11 1.56 5.54
CA ASP A 191 20.30 1.35 6.97
C ASP A 191 19.54 0.12 7.52
N VAL A 192 18.68 -0.51 6.72
CA VAL A 192 17.84 -1.64 7.14
C VAL A 192 18.62 -2.79 7.78
N ALA A 193 19.75 -3.20 7.21
CA ALA A 193 20.54 -4.32 7.73
C ALA A 193 21.14 -4.02 9.10
N SER A 194 21.64 -2.79 9.32
CA SER A 194 22.20 -2.39 10.61
C SER A 194 21.15 -2.26 11.70
N VAL A 195 19.97 -1.74 11.37
CA VAL A 195 18.84 -1.64 12.30
C VAL A 195 18.25 -3.02 12.61
N ALA A 196 18.16 -3.92 11.62
CA ALA A 196 17.76 -5.31 11.83
C ALA A 196 18.72 -6.07 12.75
N GLN A 197 20.04 -5.82 12.64
CA GLN A 197 21.04 -6.38 13.57
C GLN A 197 20.82 -5.91 15.01
N ASN A 198 20.50 -4.64 15.20
CA ASN A 198 20.19 -4.11 16.52
C ASN A 198 18.89 -4.73 17.08
N ALA A 199 17.87 -4.88 16.24
CA ALA A 199 16.64 -5.53 16.61
C ALA A 199 16.86 -7.00 17.02
N ALA A 200 17.63 -7.77 16.24
CA ALA A 200 17.96 -9.16 16.54
C ALA A 200 18.73 -9.30 17.86
N SER A 201 19.64 -8.36 18.16
CA SER A 201 20.42 -8.40 19.39
C SER A 201 19.61 -7.99 20.65
N GLY A 202 18.51 -7.27 20.49
CA GLY A 202 17.71 -6.70 21.58
C GLY A 202 16.35 -7.34 21.80
N SER A 203 15.99 -8.36 21.02
CA SER A 203 14.62 -8.92 21.01
C SER A 203 14.63 -10.43 20.96
N ASP A 204 13.58 -11.04 21.53
CA ASP A 204 13.33 -12.48 21.46
C ASP A 204 12.60 -12.84 20.15
N VAL A 205 11.84 -11.90 19.62
CA VAL A 205 11.09 -11.98 18.36
C VAL A 205 11.00 -10.61 17.72
N ILE A 206 11.03 -10.56 16.39
CA ILE A 206 10.89 -9.32 15.62
C ILE A 206 9.56 -9.37 14.87
N TYR A 207 8.75 -8.33 15.06
CA TYR A 207 7.56 -8.06 14.27
C TYR A 207 7.89 -7.02 13.20
N ILE A 208 7.49 -7.32 11.97
CA ILE A 208 7.59 -6.40 10.82
C ILE A 208 6.17 -6.21 10.28
N PRO A 209 5.66 -4.97 10.21
CA PRO A 209 4.35 -4.70 9.63
C PRO A 209 4.34 -4.89 8.11
N THR A 210 3.20 -4.64 7.47
CA THR A 210 3.14 -4.46 6.02
C THR A 210 3.89 -3.18 5.65
N ASP A 211 5.17 -3.34 5.28
CA ASP A 211 6.16 -2.28 5.05
C ASP A 211 6.84 -2.54 3.71
N ASN A 212 6.73 -1.59 2.78
CA ASN A 212 7.21 -1.78 1.41
C ASN A 212 8.73 -1.82 1.32
N THR A 213 9.41 -1.00 2.12
CA THR A 213 10.87 -0.97 2.15
C THR A 213 11.42 -2.24 2.78
N ALA A 214 10.84 -2.71 3.90
CA ALA A 214 11.20 -4.00 4.50
C ALA A 214 10.94 -5.16 3.53
N ALA A 215 9.81 -5.17 2.82
CA ALA A 215 9.47 -6.20 1.84
C ALA A 215 10.48 -6.25 0.67
N SER A 216 10.95 -5.09 0.19
CA SER A 216 11.99 -5.02 -0.84
C SER A 216 13.38 -5.45 -0.34
N CYS A 217 13.60 -5.44 0.97
CA CYS A 217 14.86 -5.79 1.64
C CYS A 217 14.80 -7.12 2.41
N THR A 218 13.82 -7.96 2.15
CA THR A 218 13.57 -9.22 2.88
C THR A 218 14.82 -10.09 3.00
N GLU A 219 15.60 -10.24 1.93
CA GLU A 219 16.83 -11.03 1.93
C GLU A 219 17.89 -10.42 2.87
N ALA A 220 18.07 -9.10 2.85
CA ALA A 220 19.02 -8.41 3.72
C ALA A 220 18.64 -8.57 5.21
N ILE A 221 17.35 -8.47 5.53
CA ILE A 221 16.84 -8.68 6.89
C ILE A 221 17.04 -10.15 7.30
N ALA A 222 16.67 -11.11 6.46
CA ALA A 222 16.77 -12.53 6.74
C ALA A 222 18.23 -12.97 7.01
N ASN A 223 19.17 -12.46 6.21
CA ASN A 223 20.61 -12.77 6.36
C ASN A 223 21.19 -12.32 7.69
N VAL A 224 20.57 -11.33 8.33
CA VAL A 224 20.99 -10.80 9.64
C VAL A 224 20.24 -11.49 10.79
N VAL A 225 18.93 -11.69 10.64
CA VAL A 225 18.07 -12.16 11.73
C VAL A 225 18.10 -13.67 11.92
N ILE A 226 18.16 -14.46 10.82
CA ILE A 226 18.12 -15.94 10.91
C ILE A 226 19.34 -16.52 11.64
N PRO A 227 20.57 -16.00 11.48
CA PRO A 227 21.74 -16.53 12.20
C PRO A 227 21.86 -16.06 13.66
N ALA A 228 21.10 -15.03 14.05
CA ALA A 228 21.21 -14.41 15.38
C ALA A 228 20.39 -15.17 16.43
#